data_faf6d993c53abdf2d1965cf7f5028633
#
_entry.id   faf6d993c53abdf2d1965cf7f5028633
#
_cell.length_a   1.000
_cell.length_b   1.000
_cell.length_c   1.000
_cell.angle_alpha   90.00
_cell.angle_beta   90.00
_cell.angle_gamma   90.00
#
_symmetry.space_group_name_H-M   'P 1'
#
loop_
_entity.id
_entity.type
_entity.pdbx_description
1 polymer ?
#
loop_
_entity_poly.entity_id
_entity_poly.type
_entity_poly.pdbx_seq_one_letter_code
_entity_poly.pdbx_strand_id
1 'polypeptide(L)'
;MVLSREYPNWFFTCVSLVALDIGSHWLQMYAQLLRNKSSHKDVDESSFFILRLYYTNRIFMGACCVGAEVLYLAAHAATDPRIMAIAGPLAGALPAKVSLPLPAAPGFGTELSVECASALGQLALVALPFWAVKQAANVAQLVTSCEALVAHDFPKRKRA
;
A
#
# COMPACT_ATOMS: atom_id res chain seq x y z
N MET A 1 -13.86 0.44 1.99
CA MET A 1 -14.87 0.52 3.08
C MET A 1 -15.54 -0.82 3.41
N VAL A 2 -15.71 -1.78 2.46
CA VAL A 2 -16.29 -3.10 2.77
C VAL A 2 -15.42 -3.83 3.81
N LEU A 3 -14.13 -3.96 3.60
CA LEU A 3 -13.21 -4.63 4.53
C LEU A 3 -13.22 -4.05 5.95
N SER A 4 -13.36 -2.73 6.12
CA SER A 4 -13.43 -2.12 7.46
C SER A 4 -14.71 -2.50 8.22
N ARG A 5 -15.73 -2.95 7.53
CA ARG A 5 -16.97 -3.47 8.10
C ARG A 5 -16.85 -4.96 8.46
N GLU A 6 -16.15 -5.73 7.64
CA GLU A 6 -15.90 -7.16 7.86
C GLU A 6 -14.85 -7.41 8.94
N TYR A 7 -13.87 -6.52 9.03
CA TYR A 7 -12.80 -6.56 10.02
C TYR A 7 -12.81 -5.32 10.93
N PRO A 8 -13.72 -5.23 11.91
CA PRO A 8 -13.89 -4.02 12.74
C PRO A 8 -12.61 -3.62 13.50
N ASN A 9 -11.80 -4.59 13.92
CA ASN A 9 -10.52 -4.36 14.60
C ASN A 9 -9.48 -3.67 13.70
N TRP A 10 -9.71 -3.66 12.38
CA TRP A 10 -8.85 -3.04 11.38
C TRP A 10 -9.45 -1.78 10.76
N PHE A 11 -10.51 -1.24 11.38
CA PHE A 11 -11.25 -0.09 10.85
C PHE A 11 -10.34 1.10 10.56
N PHE A 12 -9.56 1.54 11.56
CA PHE A 12 -8.68 2.71 11.38
C PHE A 12 -7.54 2.42 10.40
N THR A 13 -7.03 1.20 10.35
CA THR A 13 -6.04 0.79 9.34
C THR A 13 -6.62 0.93 7.94
N CYS A 14 -7.82 0.41 7.69
CA CYS A 14 -8.47 0.52 6.38
C CYS A 14 -8.71 1.98 5.98
N VAL A 15 -9.19 2.82 6.90
CA VAL A 15 -9.41 4.26 6.65
C VAL A 15 -8.09 4.96 6.37
N SER A 16 -7.05 4.68 7.15
CA SER A 16 -5.71 5.29 6.97
C SER A 16 -5.08 4.90 5.63
N LEU A 17 -5.23 3.65 5.19
CA LEU A 17 -4.73 3.19 3.89
C LEU A 17 -5.42 3.91 2.72
N VAL A 18 -6.74 4.11 2.80
CA VAL A 18 -7.49 4.87 1.79
C VAL A 18 -7.06 6.34 1.79
N ALA A 19 -6.93 6.96 2.97
CA ALA A 19 -6.49 8.33 3.10
C ALA A 19 -5.05 8.53 2.58
N LEU A 20 -4.16 7.57 2.87
CA LEU A 20 -2.78 7.57 2.38
C LEU A 20 -2.73 7.47 0.86
N ASP A 21 -3.49 6.54 0.26
CA ASP A 21 -3.50 6.34 -1.18
C ASP A 21 -4.00 7.59 -1.92
N ILE A 22 -5.16 8.10 -1.53
CA ILE A 22 -5.74 9.31 -2.14
C ILE A 22 -4.84 10.53 -1.89
N GLY A 23 -4.42 10.74 -0.63
CA GLY A 23 -3.67 11.92 -0.22
C GLY A 23 -2.28 11.98 -0.86
N SER A 24 -1.56 10.85 -0.93
CA SER A 24 -0.23 10.81 -1.55
C SER A 24 -0.28 11.13 -3.04
N HIS A 25 -1.24 10.55 -3.77
CA HIS A 25 -1.39 10.82 -5.20
C HIS A 25 -1.85 12.26 -5.48
N TRP A 26 -2.81 12.76 -4.70
CA TRP A 26 -3.29 14.14 -4.87
C TRP A 26 -2.20 15.17 -4.60
N LEU A 27 -1.47 15.02 -3.48
CA LEU A 27 -0.35 15.92 -3.16
C LEU A 27 0.78 15.84 -4.18
N GLN A 28 1.07 14.66 -4.70
CA GLN A 28 2.07 14.49 -5.75
C GLN A 28 1.67 15.24 -7.02
N MET A 29 0.43 15.09 -7.49
CA MET A 29 -0.07 15.83 -8.65
C MET A 29 0.01 17.34 -8.42
N TYR A 30 -0.39 17.81 -7.26
CA TYR A 30 -0.34 19.22 -6.91
C TYR A 30 1.11 19.75 -6.88
N ALA A 31 2.04 19.03 -6.24
CA ALA A 31 3.46 19.40 -6.21
C ALA A 31 4.08 19.44 -7.61
N GLN A 32 3.67 18.54 -8.51
CA GLN A 32 4.14 18.54 -9.90
C GLN A 32 3.63 19.76 -10.69
N LEU A 33 2.37 20.14 -10.52
CA LEU A 33 1.81 21.33 -11.12
C LEU A 33 2.57 22.59 -10.69
N LEU A 34 2.90 22.72 -9.39
CA LEU A 34 3.67 23.85 -8.87
C LEU A 34 5.10 23.89 -9.44
N ARG A 35 5.70 22.74 -9.71
CA ARG A 35 7.05 22.65 -10.30
C ARG A 35 7.08 22.85 -11.83
N ASN A 36 5.94 23.07 -12.49
CA ASN A 36 5.81 23.09 -13.95
C ASN A 36 6.41 21.86 -14.65
N LYS A 37 6.42 20.71 -13.98
CA LYS A 37 6.90 19.45 -14.55
C LYS A 37 5.80 18.78 -15.36
N SER A 38 6.10 18.48 -16.61
CA SER A 38 5.13 17.91 -17.57
C SER A 38 4.90 16.41 -17.43
N SER A 39 5.65 15.72 -16.58
CA SER A 39 5.56 14.26 -16.46
C SER A 39 5.72 13.78 -15.03
N HIS A 40 4.87 12.83 -14.61
CA HIS A 40 4.95 12.11 -13.33
C HIS A 40 6.26 11.31 -13.16
N LYS A 41 7.04 11.17 -14.24
CA LYS A 41 8.26 10.36 -14.29
C LYS A 41 9.54 11.13 -14.00
N ASP A 42 9.47 12.46 -13.94
CA ASP A 42 10.58 13.29 -13.53
C ASP A 42 10.76 13.20 -12.00
N VAL A 43 11.21 12.03 -11.54
CA VAL A 43 11.59 11.80 -10.15
C VAL A 43 12.98 12.40 -9.97
N ASP A 44 13.10 13.39 -9.09
CA ASP A 44 14.39 13.98 -8.76
C ASP A 44 15.37 12.88 -8.28
N GLU A 45 16.66 13.00 -8.63
CA GLU A 45 17.70 12.04 -8.21
C GLU A 45 17.84 11.92 -6.69
N SER A 46 17.32 12.90 -5.94
CA SER A 46 17.24 12.92 -4.47
C SER A 46 16.07 12.11 -3.90
N SER A 47 15.19 11.52 -4.74
CA SER A 47 14.03 10.77 -4.29
C SER A 47 14.42 9.41 -3.68
N PHE A 48 13.60 8.94 -2.76
CA PHE A 48 13.78 7.61 -2.14
C PHE A 48 13.96 6.52 -3.20
N PHE A 49 14.91 5.60 -3.00
CA PHE A 49 15.23 4.49 -3.88
C PHE A 49 13.98 3.69 -4.30
N ILE A 50 13.07 3.42 -3.35
CA ILE A 50 11.81 2.69 -3.60
C ILE A 50 10.95 3.44 -4.62
N LEU A 51 10.85 4.77 -4.49
CA LEU A 51 10.05 5.60 -5.40
C LEU A 51 10.65 5.60 -6.81
N ARG A 52 11.97 5.69 -6.90
CA ARG A 52 12.69 5.61 -8.17
C ARG A 52 12.46 4.26 -8.86
N LEU A 53 12.64 3.14 -8.13
CA LEU A 53 12.40 1.79 -8.65
C LEU A 53 10.94 1.63 -9.12
N TYR A 54 9.99 2.09 -8.30
CA TYR A 54 8.57 2.02 -8.58
C TYR A 54 8.18 2.74 -9.87
N TYR A 55 8.72 3.93 -10.13
CA TYR A 55 8.40 4.70 -11.34
C TYR A 55 9.23 4.35 -12.57
N THR A 56 10.46 3.85 -12.39
CA THR A 56 11.33 3.48 -13.52
C THR A 56 10.78 2.26 -14.24
N ASN A 57 10.21 1.30 -13.52
CA ASN A 57 9.69 0.06 -14.09
C ASN A 57 8.16 0.01 -14.05
N ARG A 58 7.52 0.29 -15.20
CA ARG A 58 6.04 0.27 -15.32
C ARG A 58 5.42 -1.07 -15.00
N ILE A 59 6.11 -2.19 -15.35
CA ILE A 59 5.61 -3.53 -15.08
C ILE A 59 5.62 -3.78 -13.56
N PHE A 60 6.70 -3.41 -12.89
CA PHE A 60 6.82 -3.53 -11.45
C PHE A 60 5.76 -2.66 -10.72
N MET A 61 5.58 -1.42 -11.14
CA MET A 61 4.52 -0.55 -10.63
C MET A 61 3.13 -1.19 -10.80
N GLY A 62 2.84 -1.70 -12.01
CA GLY A 62 1.59 -2.40 -12.29
C GLY A 62 1.41 -3.64 -11.42
N ALA A 63 2.46 -4.44 -11.23
CA ALA A 63 2.42 -5.61 -10.35
C ALA A 63 2.13 -5.23 -8.89
N CYS A 64 2.70 -4.13 -8.38
CA CYS A 64 2.41 -3.64 -7.03
C CYS A 64 0.95 -3.16 -6.89
N CYS A 65 0.40 -2.48 -7.90
CA CYS A 65 -1.00 -2.07 -7.90
C CYS A 65 -1.93 -3.28 -7.93
N VAL A 66 -1.73 -4.21 -8.87
CA VAL A 66 -2.54 -5.43 -8.99
C VAL A 66 -2.41 -6.30 -7.74
N GLY A 67 -1.19 -6.43 -7.19
CA GLY A 67 -0.96 -7.18 -5.95
C GLY A 67 -1.74 -6.60 -4.76
N ALA A 68 -1.81 -5.28 -4.65
CA ALA A 68 -2.62 -4.65 -3.61
C ALA A 68 -4.11 -4.94 -3.77
N GLU A 69 -4.66 -4.86 -4.98
CA GLU A 69 -6.06 -5.20 -5.27
C GLU A 69 -6.35 -6.68 -4.99
N VAL A 70 -5.46 -7.57 -5.43
CA VAL A 70 -5.56 -9.02 -5.19
C VAL A 70 -5.57 -9.32 -3.69
N LEU A 71 -4.73 -8.65 -2.89
CA LEU A 71 -4.72 -8.83 -1.43
C LEU A 71 -6.07 -8.44 -0.82
N TYR A 72 -6.62 -7.29 -1.19
CA TYR A 72 -7.91 -6.82 -0.67
C TYR A 72 -9.07 -7.72 -1.11
N LEU A 73 -9.06 -8.19 -2.36
CA LEU A 73 -10.07 -9.12 -2.87
C LEU A 73 -9.97 -10.48 -2.18
N ALA A 74 -8.77 -11.01 -1.96
CA ALA A 74 -8.56 -12.26 -1.25
C ALA A 74 -9.03 -12.15 0.21
N ALA A 75 -8.74 -11.04 0.89
CA ALA A 75 -9.21 -10.79 2.25
C ALA A 75 -10.76 -10.69 2.31
N HIS A 76 -11.38 -10.04 1.33
CA HIS A 76 -12.85 -9.99 1.23
C HIS A 76 -13.45 -11.36 0.94
N ALA A 77 -12.90 -12.09 -0.04
CA ALA A 77 -13.37 -13.42 -0.42
C ALA A 77 -13.25 -14.43 0.74
N ALA A 78 -12.27 -14.27 1.62
CA ALA A 78 -12.07 -15.13 2.79
C ALA A 78 -13.18 -14.97 3.86
N THR A 79 -14.00 -13.92 3.78
CA THR A 79 -15.16 -13.74 4.68
C THR A 79 -16.38 -14.52 4.25
N ASP A 80 -16.45 -14.97 2.98
CA ASP A 80 -17.59 -15.75 2.46
C ASP A 80 -17.31 -17.27 2.56
N PRO A 81 -18.07 -18.00 3.40
CA PRO A 81 -17.90 -19.45 3.54
C PRO A 81 -18.09 -20.23 2.22
N ARG A 82 -18.89 -19.71 1.29
CA ARG A 82 -19.14 -20.36 -0.01
C ARG A 82 -17.89 -20.29 -0.88
N ILE A 83 -17.23 -19.12 -0.91
CA ILE A 83 -15.99 -18.93 -1.66
C ILE A 83 -14.88 -19.77 -1.04
N MET A 84 -14.79 -19.80 0.30
CA MET A 84 -13.81 -20.62 1.01
C MET A 84 -14.00 -22.12 0.74
N ALA A 85 -15.25 -22.60 0.64
CA ALA A 85 -15.54 -23.97 0.29
C ALA A 85 -15.10 -24.34 -1.15
N ILE A 86 -15.20 -23.41 -2.09
CA ILE A 86 -14.76 -23.60 -3.48
C ILE A 86 -13.23 -23.50 -3.58
N ALA A 87 -12.62 -22.55 -2.86
CA ALA A 87 -11.18 -22.33 -2.87
C ALA A 87 -10.39 -23.53 -2.31
N GLY A 88 -11.04 -24.36 -1.50
CA GLY A 88 -10.54 -25.65 -1.01
C GLY A 88 -9.22 -25.58 -0.24
N PRO A 89 -8.84 -26.67 0.44
CA PRO A 89 -7.49 -26.81 1.00
C PRO A 89 -6.50 -27.04 -0.14
N LEU A 90 -5.49 -26.18 -0.25
CA LEU A 90 -4.37 -26.39 -1.17
C LEU A 90 -3.22 -27.04 -0.37
N ALA A 91 -2.95 -28.30 -0.67
CA ALA A 91 -1.78 -28.99 -0.11
C ALA A 91 -0.50 -28.30 -0.62
N GLY A 92 0.18 -27.56 0.24
CA GLY A 92 1.39 -26.84 -0.11
C GLY A 92 2.46 -26.95 0.98
N ALA A 93 3.69 -26.63 0.62
CA ALA A 93 4.84 -26.60 1.52
C ALA A 93 4.85 -25.40 2.50
N LEU A 94 3.80 -24.59 2.52
CA LEU A 94 3.69 -23.41 3.38
C LEU A 94 3.08 -23.78 4.74
N PRO A 95 3.48 -23.09 5.82
CA PRO A 95 2.87 -23.28 7.12
C PRO A 95 1.37 -22.97 7.08
N ALA A 96 0.56 -23.70 7.83
CA ALA A 96 -0.90 -23.56 7.80
C ALA A 96 -1.37 -22.12 8.15
N LYS A 97 -0.61 -21.40 8.95
CA LYS A 97 -0.87 -20.02 9.35
C LYS A 97 0.44 -19.26 9.51
N VAL A 98 0.47 -18.06 8.95
CA VAL A 98 1.55 -17.08 9.17
C VAL A 98 0.96 -15.91 9.94
N SER A 99 1.56 -15.57 11.09
CA SER A 99 1.15 -14.42 11.89
C SER A 99 2.32 -13.50 12.20
N LEU A 100 2.06 -12.20 12.05
CA LEU A 100 3.00 -11.14 12.36
C LEU A 100 2.40 -10.27 13.47
N PRO A 101 3.06 -10.16 14.63
CA PRO A 101 2.62 -9.25 15.69
C PRO A 101 2.79 -7.79 15.22
N LEU A 102 1.80 -6.96 15.48
CA LEU A 102 1.83 -5.54 15.21
C LEU A 102 1.79 -4.74 16.52
N PRO A 103 2.34 -3.50 16.52
CA PRO A 103 2.24 -2.65 17.71
C PRO A 103 0.78 -2.39 18.05
N ALA A 104 0.43 -2.58 19.32
CA ALA A 104 -0.93 -2.39 19.81
C ALA A 104 -1.31 -0.90 19.77
N ALA A 105 -2.33 -0.56 18.98
CA ALA A 105 -2.93 0.76 18.96
C ALA A 105 -4.46 0.62 18.84
N PRO A 106 -5.25 1.47 19.51
CA PRO A 106 -6.72 1.38 19.45
C PRO A 106 -7.24 1.50 18.01
N GLY A 107 -8.04 0.51 17.56
CA GLY A 107 -8.60 0.48 16.22
C GLY A 107 -7.63 0.07 15.10
N PHE A 108 -6.40 -0.30 15.45
CA PHE A 108 -5.46 -1.00 14.58
C PHE A 108 -5.38 -2.45 15.04
N GLY A 109 -5.35 -3.39 14.09
CA GLY A 109 -5.19 -4.80 14.41
C GLY A 109 -3.86 -5.05 15.12
N THR A 110 -3.86 -5.93 16.12
CA THR A 110 -2.66 -6.27 16.90
C THR A 110 -1.85 -7.42 16.30
N GLU A 111 -2.44 -8.15 15.36
CA GLU A 111 -1.83 -9.30 14.70
C GLU A 111 -2.32 -9.37 13.25
N LEU A 112 -1.40 -9.43 12.31
CA LEU A 112 -1.70 -9.77 10.93
C LEU A 112 -1.55 -11.28 10.77
N SER A 113 -2.66 -12.00 10.61
CA SER A 113 -2.63 -13.44 10.39
C SER A 113 -3.21 -13.81 9.04
N VAL A 114 -2.48 -14.65 8.30
CA VAL A 114 -2.89 -15.21 7.01
C VAL A 114 -2.96 -16.71 7.12
N GLU A 115 -4.13 -17.27 6.86
CA GLU A 115 -4.32 -18.73 6.80
C GLU A 115 -3.90 -19.24 5.43
N CYS A 116 -2.73 -19.87 5.36
CA CYS A 116 -2.13 -20.36 4.12
C CYS A 116 -2.63 -21.74 3.68
N ALA A 117 -3.53 -22.35 4.46
CA ALA A 117 -4.13 -23.64 4.14
C ALA A 117 -5.09 -23.60 2.95
N SER A 118 -5.56 -22.42 2.55
CA SER A 118 -6.45 -22.20 1.42
C SER A 118 -5.73 -21.54 0.23
N ALA A 119 -6.25 -21.74 -0.99
CA ALA A 119 -5.74 -21.08 -2.17
C ALA A 119 -5.79 -19.53 -2.04
N LEU A 120 -6.82 -18.98 -1.40
CA LEU A 120 -6.94 -17.54 -1.13
C LEU A 120 -5.86 -17.04 -0.17
N GLY A 121 -5.53 -17.81 0.87
CA GLY A 121 -4.47 -17.46 1.80
C GLY A 121 -3.09 -17.47 1.15
N GLN A 122 -2.81 -18.43 0.27
CA GLN A 122 -1.55 -18.46 -0.50
C GLN A 122 -1.47 -17.30 -1.46
N LEU A 123 -2.57 -16.95 -2.14
CA LEU A 123 -2.66 -15.79 -3.01
C LEU A 123 -2.42 -14.49 -2.23
N ALA A 124 -3.01 -14.35 -1.05
CA ALA A 124 -2.79 -13.22 -0.16
C ALA A 124 -1.32 -13.12 0.28
N LEU A 125 -0.69 -14.24 0.61
CA LEU A 125 0.72 -14.27 1.01
C LEU A 125 1.65 -13.83 -0.13
N VAL A 126 1.39 -14.25 -1.36
CA VAL A 126 2.15 -13.81 -2.55
C VAL A 126 1.90 -12.33 -2.85
N ALA A 127 0.69 -11.84 -2.65
CA ALA A 127 0.32 -10.45 -2.90
C ALA A 127 0.87 -9.46 -1.83
N LEU A 128 1.10 -9.94 -0.62
CA LEU A 128 1.52 -9.12 0.53
C LEU A 128 2.80 -8.29 0.28
N PRO A 129 3.91 -8.82 -0.28
CA PRO A 129 5.10 -8.02 -0.55
C PRO A 129 4.85 -6.91 -1.59
N PHE A 130 4.03 -7.14 -2.60
CA PHE A 130 3.67 -6.12 -3.58
C PHE A 130 2.83 -5.01 -2.94
N TRP A 131 1.89 -5.37 -2.08
CA TRP A 131 1.14 -4.43 -1.27
C TRP A 131 2.05 -3.59 -0.37
N ALA A 132 3.00 -4.22 0.34
CA ALA A 132 3.92 -3.52 1.21
C ALA A 132 4.78 -2.50 0.46
N VAL A 133 5.30 -2.87 -0.72
CA VAL A 133 6.04 -1.94 -1.59
C VAL A 133 5.16 -0.79 -2.06
N LYS A 134 3.90 -1.04 -2.43
CA LYS A 134 2.95 0.01 -2.81
C LYS A 134 2.72 0.98 -1.65
N GLN A 135 2.51 0.49 -0.42
CA GLN A 135 2.32 1.38 0.73
C GLN A 135 3.57 2.19 1.04
N ALA A 136 4.76 1.59 0.95
CA ALA A 136 6.02 2.31 1.11
C ALA A 136 6.20 3.41 0.04
N ALA A 137 5.81 3.13 -1.21
CA ALA A 137 5.80 4.12 -2.29
C ALA A 137 4.82 5.27 -2.00
N ASN A 138 3.60 4.98 -1.51
CA ASN A 138 2.61 6.00 -1.13
C ASN A 138 3.14 6.91 -0.01
N VAL A 139 3.80 6.35 1.02
CA VAL A 139 4.42 7.14 2.09
C VAL A 139 5.55 8.02 1.53
N ALA A 140 6.44 7.46 0.70
CA ALA A 140 7.52 8.21 0.09
C ALA A 140 7.00 9.35 -0.81
N GLN A 141 5.93 9.11 -1.58
CA GLN A 141 5.24 10.14 -2.37
C GLN A 141 4.69 11.27 -1.49
N LEU A 142 4.04 10.92 -0.38
CA LEU A 142 3.50 11.89 0.55
C LEU A 142 4.59 12.78 1.12
N VAL A 143 5.68 12.19 1.62
CA VAL A 143 6.82 12.91 2.20
C VAL A 143 7.47 13.85 1.18
N THR A 144 7.86 13.32 0.01
CA THR A 144 8.52 14.11 -1.04
C THR A 144 7.64 15.23 -1.58
N SER A 145 6.32 15.00 -1.64
CA SER A 145 5.37 16.03 -2.06
C SER A 145 5.24 17.13 -1.01
N CYS A 146 5.14 16.77 0.26
CA CYS A 146 5.13 17.75 1.36
C CYS A 146 6.41 18.59 1.38
N GLU A 147 7.58 17.96 1.24
CA GLU A 147 8.87 18.68 1.17
C GLU A 147 8.91 19.67 0.00
N ALA A 148 8.37 19.26 -1.16
CA ALA A 148 8.28 20.11 -2.33
C ALA A 148 7.38 21.33 -2.12
N LEU A 149 6.23 21.13 -1.46
CA LEU A 149 5.30 22.21 -1.13
C LEU A 149 5.91 23.20 -0.13
N VAL A 150 6.53 22.69 0.92
CA VAL A 150 7.22 23.53 1.91
C VAL A 150 8.35 24.33 1.26
N ALA A 151 9.13 23.73 0.35
CA ALA A 151 10.20 24.42 -0.35
C ALA A 151 9.67 25.51 -1.31
N HIS A 152 8.47 25.32 -1.87
CA HIS A 152 7.79 26.30 -2.71
C HIS A 152 7.27 27.48 -1.88
N ASP A 153 6.58 27.21 -0.76
CA ASP A 153 5.94 28.23 0.07
C ASP A 153 6.96 29.03 0.92
N PHE A 154 8.05 28.37 1.31
CA PHE A 154 9.13 28.96 2.11
C PHE A 154 10.48 28.90 1.37
N PRO A 155 10.64 29.65 0.27
CA PRO A 155 11.92 29.64 -0.43
C PRO A 155 13.02 30.14 0.50
N LYS A 156 14.11 29.35 0.62
CA LYS A 156 15.27 29.73 1.43
C LYS A 156 15.72 31.14 1.02
N ARG A 157 15.56 32.12 1.90
CA ARG A 157 16.04 33.49 1.68
C ARG A 157 17.52 33.38 1.31
N LYS A 158 17.88 33.73 0.07
CA LYS A 158 19.29 33.86 -0.31
C LYS A 158 19.90 34.86 0.69
N ARG A 159 20.82 34.40 1.54
CA ARG A 159 21.65 35.31 2.35
C ARG A 159 22.48 36.09 1.35
N ALA A 160 22.17 37.39 1.23
CA ALA A 160 22.98 38.36 0.50
C ALA A 160 24.33 38.55 1.21
#